data_9d09d95e20f65a0cee957ba71a0f222c
#
_entry.id   9d09d95e20f65a0cee957ba71a0f222c
#
_cell.length_a   1.000
_cell.length_b   1.000
_cell.length_c   1.000
_cell.angle_alpha   90.00
_cell.angle_beta   90.00
_cell.angle_gamma   90.00
#
_symmetry.space_group_name_H-M   'P 1'
#
loop_
_entity.id
_entity.type
_entity.pdbx_description
1 polymer ?
#
loop_
_entity_poly.entity_id
_entity_poly.type
_entity_poly.pdbx_seq_one_letter_code
_entity_poly.pdbx_strand_id
1 'polypeptide(L)'
;MQDFRMDTFLAVCKFMNFTKAADYLNLTQPAVSQHIRYLSQSYGVDLFFMEGKRLLLTEAGKILQQAALNMKHDEQHMRERMLQTRIGLNNYAFGATLSVAEFLLVEDLRAFLHRHPRSHVRMQVGNTKELLKLLGASELDFAIVEGAFPKSEYSSLPYKQEDFVAVGSPIKAKQYAGTSIRDLLKETVFLREPGSGTRNILEDYLEEQGLSVQDFTTRVELGNIGAIKYMLRDGLGISFCYHAAILQEEARGELAVIPLRDLHLKHSINFIYRKNSIFQEDYREIYYELCSSCESK
;
A
#
# COMPACT_ATOMS: atom_id res chain seq x y z
N MET A 1 10.46 15.49 23.37
CA MET A 1 11.21 14.28 23.80
C MET A 1 10.20 13.36 24.46
N GLN A 2 9.89 12.25 23.80
CA GLN A 2 8.91 11.29 24.32
C GLN A 2 9.45 10.60 25.59
N ASP A 3 8.55 10.27 26.51
CA ASP A 3 8.89 9.39 27.64
C ASP A 3 9.34 8.03 27.11
N PHE A 4 10.52 7.59 27.46
CA PHE A 4 11.10 6.29 27.03
C PHE A 4 10.20 5.09 27.38
N ARG A 5 9.27 5.26 28.32
CA ARG A 5 8.26 4.24 28.65
C ARG A 5 7.26 4.01 27.51
N MET A 6 7.07 5.00 26.62
CA MET A 6 6.28 4.81 25.41
C MET A 6 6.94 3.82 24.45
N ASP A 7 8.27 3.84 24.29
CA ASP A 7 8.97 2.83 23.52
C ASP A 7 8.81 1.44 24.13
N THR A 8 8.82 1.36 25.47
CA THR A 8 8.54 0.11 26.19
C THR A 8 7.12 -0.38 25.92
N PHE A 9 6.13 0.51 25.99
CA PHE A 9 4.74 0.19 25.71
C PHE A 9 4.56 -0.30 24.26
N LEU A 10 5.15 0.39 23.28
CA LEU A 10 5.09 -0.03 21.88
C LEU A 10 5.79 -1.37 21.62
N ALA A 11 6.89 -1.66 22.33
CA ALA A 11 7.54 -2.96 22.25
C ALA A 11 6.64 -4.08 22.82
N VAL A 12 5.96 -3.84 23.95
CA VAL A 12 4.98 -4.82 24.49
C VAL A 12 3.83 -5.01 23.52
N CYS A 13 3.31 -3.96 22.88
CA CYS A 13 2.28 -4.05 21.84
C CYS A 13 2.75 -4.88 20.62
N LYS A 14 4.02 -4.72 20.21
CA LYS A 14 4.59 -5.46 19.08
C LYS A 14 4.67 -6.96 19.33
N PHE A 15 5.11 -7.35 20.52
CA PHE A 15 5.36 -8.77 20.84
C PHE A 15 4.22 -9.43 21.59
N MET A 16 3.28 -8.66 22.15
CA MET A 16 2.24 -9.12 23.08
C MET A 16 2.81 -10.05 24.18
N ASN A 17 4.02 -9.72 24.65
CA ASN A 17 4.80 -10.49 25.59
C ASN A 17 5.85 -9.63 26.29
N PHE A 18 5.80 -9.54 27.61
CA PHE A 18 6.70 -8.69 28.41
C PHE A 18 8.15 -9.16 28.34
N THR A 19 8.41 -10.46 28.32
CA THR A 19 9.77 -11.02 28.25
C THR A 19 10.41 -10.72 26.89
N LYS A 20 9.67 -11.00 25.78
CA LYS A 20 10.18 -10.67 24.43
C LYS A 20 10.41 -9.18 24.22
N ALA A 21 9.54 -8.35 24.81
CA ALA A 21 9.74 -6.90 24.77
C ALA A 21 10.98 -6.46 25.57
N ALA A 22 11.22 -7.09 26.71
CA ALA A 22 12.40 -6.85 27.54
C ALA A 22 13.69 -7.23 26.79
N ASP A 23 13.73 -8.42 26.19
CA ASP A 23 14.86 -8.87 25.37
C ASP A 23 15.13 -7.92 24.20
N TYR A 24 14.07 -7.48 23.50
CA TYR A 24 14.19 -6.55 22.37
C TYR A 24 14.77 -5.18 22.77
N LEU A 25 14.43 -4.71 23.98
CA LEU A 25 14.86 -3.41 24.51
C LEU A 25 16.15 -3.47 25.33
N ASN A 26 16.74 -4.65 25.50
CA ASN A 26 17.87 -4.88 26.42
C ASN A 26 17.55 -4.44 27.86
N LEU A 27 16.32 -4.70 28.30
CA LEU A 27 15.82 -4.44 29.65
C LEU A 27 15.49 -5.76 30.38
N THR A 28 15.25 -5.66 31.68
CA THR A 28 14.70 -6.81 32.43
C THR A 28 13.17 -6.82 32.35
N GLN A 29 12.55 -8.00 32.40
CA GLN A 29 11.08 -8.12 32.40
C GLN A 29 10.41 -7.33 33.58
N PRO A 30 10.97 -7.31 34.82
CA PRO A 30 10.44 -6.47 35.88
C PRO A 30 10.46 -4.98 35.55
N ALA A 31 11.53 -4.48 34.88
CA ALA A 31 11.59 -3.08 34.44
C ALA A 31 10.50 -2.75 33.42
N VAL A 32 10.31 -3.61 32.42
CA VAL A 32 9.23 -3.47 31.42
C VAL A 32 7.86 -3.44 32.13
N SER A 33 7.60 -4.35 33.06
CA SER A 33 6.36 -4.39 33.84
C SER A 33 6.17 -3.11 34.69
N GLN A 34 7.22 -2.59 35.27
CA GLN A 34 7.19 -1.33 36.02
C GLN A 34 6.85 -0.14 35.11
N HIS A 35 7.42 -0.05 33.91
CA HIS A 35 7.13 1.00 32.94
C HIS A 35 5.63 0.97 32.52
N ILE A 36 5.10 -0.21 32.24
CA ILE A 36 3.68 -0.34 31.87
C ILE A 36 2.77 0.03 33.03
N ARG A 37 3.10 -0.41 34.25
CA ARG A 37 2.35 -0.04 35.46
C ARG A 37 2.37 1.48 35.69
N TYR A 38 3.51 2.11 35.51
CA TYR A 38 3.61 3.55 35.61
C TYR A 38 2.71 4.28 34.62
N LEU A 39 2.71 3.85 33.34
CA LEU A 39 1.82 4.44 32.33
C LEU A 39 0.35 4.22 32.67
N SER A 40 -0.04 3.01 33.09
CA SER A 40 -1.42 2.72 33.52
C SER A 40 -1.85 3.62 34.68
N GLN A 41 -0.99 3.82 35.67
CA GLN A 41 -1.25 4.72 36.79
C GLN A 41 -1.33 6.19 36.38
N SER A 42 -0.44 6.62 35.48
CA SER A 42 -0.40 8.00 34.97
C SER A 42 -1.66 8.37 34.19
N TYR A 43 -2.20 7.42 33.41
CA TYR A 43 -3.45 7.61 32.65
C TYR A 43 -4.70 7.20 33.42
N GLY A 44 -4.57 6.56 34.59
CA GLY A 44 -5.69 6.11 35.42
C GLY A 44 -6.49 4.96 34.83
N VAL A 45 -5.90 4.19 33.89
CA VAL A 45 -6.55 3.08 33.17
C VAL A 45 -5.60 1.94 32.91
N ASP A 46 -6.12 0.71 32.88
CA ASP A 46 -5.33 -0.43 32.46
C ASP A 46 -5.13 -0.41 30.93
N LEU A 47 -3.90 -0.63 30.48
CA LEU A 47 -3.52 -0.63 29.06
C LEU A 47 -3.54 -2.03 28.47
N PHE A 48 -3.33 -3.06 29.30
CA PHE A 48 -3.35 -4.45 28.93
C PHE A 48 -4.20 -5.27 29.90
N PHE A 49 -4.73 -6.39 29.41
CA PHE A 49 -5.40 -7.39 30.23
C PHE A 49 -5.02 -8.81 29.80
N MET A 50 -5.26 -9.77 30.67
CA MET A 50 -5.02 -11.18 30.37
C MET A 50 -6.34 -11.87 30.03
N GLU A 51 -6.41 -12.50 28.87
CA GLU A 51 -7.47 -13.43 28.51
C GLU A 51 -6.90 -14.86 28.53
N GLY A 52 -7.09 -15.55 29.63
CA GLY A 52 -6.41 -16.82 29.88
C GLY A 52 -4.89 -16.63 29.97
N LYS A 53 -4.16 -17.19 29.00
CA LYS A 53 -2.69 -17.03 28.88
C LYS A 53 -2.24 -16.01 27.86
N ARG A 54 -3.18 -15.29 27.22
CA ARG A 54 -2.87 -14.30 26.17
C ARG A 54 -2.93 -12.89 26.75
N LEU A 55 -1.90 -12.13 26.47
CA LEU A 55 -1.88 -10.70 26.75
C LEU A 55 -2.61 -9.97 25.63
N LEU A 56 -3.54 -9.08 25.96
CA LEU A 56 -4.32 -8.29 25.00
C LEU A 56 -4.33 -6.82 25.42
N LEU A 57 -4.52 -5.92 24.44
CA LEU A 57 -4.76 -4.49 24.69
C LEU A 57 -6.20 -4.26 25.12
N THR A 58 -6.36 -3.38 26.10
CA THR A 58 -7.65 -2.75 26.40
C THR A 58 -8.02 -1.76 25.29
N GLU A 59 -9.26 -1.24 25.27
CA GLU A 59 -9.62 -0.14 24.36
C GLU A 59 -8.76 1.12 24.64
N ALA A 60 -8.49 1.42 25.91
CA ALA A 60 -7.55 2.49 26.27
C ALA A 60 -6.13 2.21 25.78
N GLY A 61 -5.67 0.97 25.85
CA GLY A 61 -4.39 0.53 25.28
C GLY A 61 -4.31 0.72 23.77
N LYS A 62 -5.38 0.44 23.03
CA LYS A 62 -5.44 0.66 21.57
C LYS A 62 -5.37 2.16 21.23
N ILE A 63 -6.08 2.99 21.97
CA ILE A 63 -6.03 4.46 21.82
C ILE A 63 -4.60 4.97 22.06
N LEU A 64 -3.97 4.52 23.15
CA LEU A 64 -2.60 4.92 23.47
C LEU A 64 -1.61 4.41 22.42
N GLN A 65 -1.77 3.18 21.93
CA GLN A 65 -0.92 2.62 20.87
C GLN A 65 -0.95 3.50 19.63
N GLN A 66 -2.15 3.86 19.18
CA GLN A 66 -2.30 4.72 17.99
C GLN A 66 -1.66 6.10 18.20
N ALA A 67 -1.90 6.71 19.35
CA ALA A 67 -1.31 8.00 19.70
C ALA A 67 0.21 7.94 19.79
N ALA A 68 0.76 6.93 20.46
CA ALA A 68 2.21 6.74 20.62
C ALA A 68 2.92 6.50 19.29
N LEU A 69 2.30 5.73 18.38
CA LEU A 69 2.82 5.52 17.03
C LEU A 69 2.82 6.82 16.22
N ASN A 70 1.77 7.63 16.31
CA ASN A 70 1.72 8.93 15.63
C ASN A 70 2.77 9.89 16.17
N MET A 71 2.90 10.00 17.50
CA MET A 71 3.91 10.85 18.13
C MET A 71 5.34 10.45 17.72
N LYS A 72 5.62 9.15 17.64
CA LYS A 72 6.93 8.64 17.23
C LYS A 72 7.22 8.98 15.76
N HIS A 73 6.22 8.83 14.89
CA HIS A 73 6.32 9.23 13.49
C HIS A 73 6.60 10.73 13.35
N ASP A 74 5.79 11.54 14.02
CA ASP A 74 5.91 12.99 13.95
C ASP A 74 7.25 13.49 14.53
N GLU A 75 7.75 12.87 15.62
CA GLU A 75 9.09 13.20 16.16
C GLU A 75 10.20 12.86 15.17
N GLN A 76 10.15 11.71 14.52
CA GLN A 76 11.14 11.33 13.52
C GLN A 76 11.12 12.28 12.32
N HIS A 77 9.95 12.54 11.77
CA HIS A 77 9.77 13.47 10.66
C HIS A 77 10.21 14.90 11.01
N MET A 78 9.87 15.37 12.21
CA MET A 78 10.35 16.67 12.72
C MET A 78 11.87 16.74 12.75
N ARG A 79 12.54 15.69 13.27
CA ARG A 79 14.02 15.65 13.32
C ARG A 79 14.63 15.73 11.92
N GLU A 80 14.08 14.99 10.97
CA GLU A 80 14.52 15.00 9.57
C GLU A 80 14.34 16.40 8.96
N ARG A 81 13.19 17.04 9.14
CA ARG A 81 12.94 18.42 8.68
C ARG A 81 13.89 19.45 9.32
N MET A 82 14.16 19.34 10.61
CA MET A 82 15.15 20.22 11.26
C MET A 82 16.54 20.09 10.65
N LEU A 83 16.95 18.87 10.25
CA LEU A 83 18.22 18.66 9.54
C LEU A 83 18.16 19.24 8.12
N GLN A 84 17.02 19.13 7.44
CA GLN A 84 16.80 19.66 6.08
C GLN A 84 16.93 21.18 6.04
N THR A 85 16.39 21.90 7.01
CA THR A 85 16.51 23.38 7.07
C THR A 85 17.99 23.83 7.07
N ARG A 86 18.90 22.98 7.56
CA ARG A 86 20.33 23.24 7.60
C ARG A 86 21.02 23.01 6.25
N ILE A 87 20.44 22.16 5.37
CA ILE A 87 21.05 21.72 4.10
C ILE A 87 20.33 22.34 2.90
N GLY A 88 19.11 22.89 3.08
CA GLY A 88 18.30 23.45 2.01
C GLY A 88 17.77 22.42 1.00
N LEU A 89 17.62 21.16 1.44
CA LEU A 89 17.10 20.05 0.65
C LEU A 89 15.80 19.56 1.24
N ASN A 90 14.81 19.28 0.39
CA ASN A 90 13.59 18.60 0.78
C ASN A 90 13.77 17.09 0.58
N ASN A 91 13.51 16.30 1.61
CA ASN A 91 13.54 14.84 1.52
C ASN A 91 12.11 14.31 1.53
N TYR A 92 11.83 13.39 0.61
CA TYR A 92 10.55 12.71 0.50
C TYR A 92 10.79 11.21 0.46
N ALA A 93 10.27 10.48 1.46
CA ALA A 93 10.32 9.04 1.52
C ALA A 93 8.89 8.50 1.35
N PHE A 94 8.57 7.92 0.21
CA PHE A 94 7.22 7.43 -0.01
C PHE A 94 7.17 6.05 -0.64
N GLY A 95 5.98 5.41 -0.53
CA GLY A 95 5.71 4.10 -1.10
C GLY A 95 4.78 4.19 -2.31
N ALA A 96 4.95 3.28 -3.25
CA ALA A 96 3.98 3.05 -4.31
C ALA A 96 3.84 1.54 -4.58
N THR A 97 2.62 1.08 -4.87
CA THR A 97 2.44 -0.30 -5.33
C THR A 97 3.05 -0.45 -6.72
N LEU A 98 3.41 -1.68 -7.10
CA LEU A 98 4.20 -1.91 -8.30
C LEU A 98 3.54 -1.32 -9.57
N SER A 99 2.27 -1.61 -9.78
CA SER A 99 1.53 -1.09 -10.95
C SER A 99 1.44 0.44 -10.95
N VAL A 100 1.24 1.03 -9.77
CA VAL A 100 1.21 2.49 -9.62
C VAL A 100 2.58 3.10 -9.91
N ALA A 101 3.65 2.55 -9.33
CA ALA A 101 5.01 3.04 -9.52
C ALA A 101 5.47 2.97 -10.97
N GLU A 102 5.11 1.88 -11.67
CA GLU A 102 5.60 1.60 -13.02
C GLU A 102 4.79 2.31 -14.11
N PHE A 103 3.47 2.45 -13.94
CA PHE A 103 2.60 2.91 -15.03
C PHE A 103 1.84 4.21 -14.76
N LEU A 104 1.58 4.58 -13.51
CA LEU A 104 0.66 5.66 -13.19
C LEU A 104 1.32 6.88 -12.58
N LEU A 105 2.44 6.68 -11.86
CA LEU A 105 3.12 7.74 -11.12
C LEU A 105 4.27 8.38 -11.88
N VAL A 106 4.87 7.70 -12.86
CA VAL A 106 6.13 8.11 -13.48
C VAL A 106 6.08 9.53 -14.06
N GLU A 107 5.01 9.87 -14.80
CA GLU A 107 4.88 11.18 -15.40
C GLU A 107 4.66 12.29 -14.35
N ASP A 108 3.87 12.02 -13.32
CA ASP A 108 3.63 12.97 -12.24
C ASP A 108 4.89 13.19 -11.42
N LEU A 109 5.62 12.11 -11.14
CA LEU A 109 6.91 12.18 -10.44
C LEU A 109 7.97 12.94 -11.28
N ARG A 110 8.00 12.72 -12.59
CA ARG A 110 8.87 13.46 -13.50
C ARG A 110 8.57 14.97 -13.43
N ALA A 111 7.30 15.34 -13.52
CA ALA A 111 6.88 16.74 -13.44
C ALA A 111 7.20 17.34 -12.05
N PHE A 112 7.01 16.57 -10.98
CA PHE A 112 7.37 16.98 -9.63
C PHE A 112 8.87 17.24 -9.49
N LEU A 113 9.73 16.34 -9.95
CA LEU A 113 11.18 16.48 -9.87
C LEU A 113 11.69 17.67 -10.70
N HIS A 114 11.05 18.01 -11.81
CA HIS A 114 11.38 19.22 -12.57
C HIS A 114 11.09 20.51 -11.80
N ARG A 115 9.99 20.53 -11.03
CA ARG A 115 9.66 21.69 -10.18
C ARG A 115 10.54 21.77 -8.91
N HIS A 116 11.01 20.62 -8.44
CA HIS A 116 11.78 20.50 -7.19
C HIS A 116 13.20 19.90 -7.43
N PRO A 117 14.08 20.58 -8.19
CA PRO A 117 15.38 20.03 -8.58
C PRO A 117 16.36 19.83 -7.40
N ARG A 118 16.04 20.39 -6.23
CA ARG A 118 16.81 20.21 -4.99
C ARG A 118 16.16 19.26 -3.99
N SER A 119 15.37 18.30 -4.48
CA SER A 119 14.73 17.31 -3.65
C SER A 119 15.52 16.01 -3.66
N HIS A 120 15.58 15.38 -2.48
CA HIS A 120 15.99 13.99 -2.36
C HIS A 120 14.73 13.12 -2.25
N VAL A 121 14.50 12.28 -3.24
CA VAL A 121 13.29 11.44 -3.31
C VAL A 121 13.70 9.98 -3.19
N ARG A 122 13.11 9.29 -2.24
CA ARG A 122 13.23 7.84 -2.07
C ARG A 122 11.85 7.21 -2.23
N MET A 123 11.65 6.48 -3.31
CA MET A 123 10.43 5.71 -3.54
C MET A 123 10.67 4.23 -3.22
N GLN A 124 9.88 3.68 -2.32
CA GLN A 124 9.86 2.25 -2.01
C GLN A 124 8.73 1.59 -2.77
N VAL A 125 9.04 0.56 -3.56
CA VAL A 125 8.03 -0.23 -4.27
C VAL A 125 7.74 -1.51 -3.49
N GLY A 126 6.46 -1.84 -3.31
CA GLY A 126 6.02 -3.02 -2.58
C GLY A 126 4.52 -3.26 -2.77
N ASN A 127 3.99 -4.31 -2.18
CA ASN A 127 2.53 -4.49 -2.10
C ASN A 127 1.93 -3.61 -1.00
N THR A 128 0.61 -3.40 -1.03
CA THR A 128 -0.08 -2.54 -0.06
C THR A 128 0.22 -2.92 1.38
N LYS A 129 0.25 -4.21 1.72
CA LYS A 129 0.53 -4.69 3.07
C LYS A 129 1.94 -4.35 3.56
N GLU A 130 2.93 -4.44 2.68
CA GLU A 130 4.31 -4.06 2.97
C GLU A 130 4.43 -2.55 3.18
N LEU A 131 3.82 -1.76 2.29
CA LEU A 131 3.83 -0.30 2.39
C LEU A 131 3.13 0.20 3.66
N LEU A 132 2.01 -0.41 4.06
CA LEU A 132 1.34 -0.11 5.32
C LEU A 132 2.22 -0.40 6.55
N LYS A 133 3.05 -1.46 6.51
CA LYS A 133 4.02 -1.72 7.58
C LYS A 133 5.09 -0.63 7.67
N LEU A 134 5.60 -0.18 6.52
CA LEU A 134 6.61 0.88 6.46
C LEU A 134 6.04 2.23 6.91
N LEU A 135 4.82 2.58 6.50
CA LEU A 135 4.08 3.73 7.02
C LEU A 135 3.88 3.60 8.54
N GLY A 136 3.49 2.40 9.01
CA GLY A 136 3.35 2.10 10.42
C GLY A 136 4.63 2.24 11.23
N ALA A 137 5.78 1.92 10.62
CA ALA A 137 7.11 2.04 11.22
C ALA A 137 7.73 3.45 11.08
N SER A 138 7.05 4.39 10.43
CA SER A 138 7.56 5.74 10.13
C SER A 138 8.78 5.76 9.18
N GLU A 139 8.89 4.74 8.34
CA GLU A 139 9.93 4.66 7.31
C GLU A 139 9.51 5.33 6.00
N LEU A 140 8.20 5.64 5.87
CA LEU A 140 7.60 6.37 4.76
C LEU A 140 6.70 7.48 5.28
N ASP A 141 6.68 8.60 4.57
CA ASP A 141 5.84 9.76 4.84
C ASP A 141 4.40 9.54 4.36
N PHE A 142 4.27 9.01 3.16
CA PHE A 142 2.99 8.67 2.51
C PHE A 142 3.16 7.48 1.58
N ALA A 143 2.05 6.97 1.05
CA ALA A 143 2.08 5.96 0.00
C ALA A 143 0.94 6.16 -1.01
N ILE A 144 1.14 5.70 -2.24
CA ILE A 144 0.15 5.68 -3.31
C ILE A 144 -0.17 4.21 -3.58
N VAL A 145 -1.38 3.79 -3.23
CA VAL A 145 -1.77 2.39 -3.19
C VAL A 145 -3.09 2.12 -3.90
N GLU A 146 -3.20 0.91 -4.42
CA GLU A 146 -4.38 0.39 -5.10
C GLU A 146 -5.20 -0.59 -4.23
N GLY A 147 -4.67 -1.04 -3.10
CA GLY A 147 -5.32 -2.03 -2.24
C GLY A 147 -6.12 -1.42 -1.09
N ALA A 148 -6.84 -2.27 -0.37
CA ALA A 148 -7.54 -1.90 0.83
C ALA A 148 -6.56 -1.52 1.97
N PHE A 149 -6.94 -0.52 2.76
CA PHE A 149 -6.19 -0.05 3.91
C PHE A 149 -7.13 0.34 5.07
N PRO A 150 -6.67 0.28 6.33
CA PRO A 150 -7.48 0.65 7.50
C PRO A 150 -7.77 2.15 7.53
N LYS A 151 -9.00 2.56 7.24
CA LYS A 151 -9.45 3.97 7.29
C LYS A 151 -9.42 4.57 8.70
N SER A 152 -9.32 3.74 9.73
CA SER A 152 -9.11 4.17 11.11
C SER A 152 -7.71 4.74 11.36
N GLU A 153 -6.69 4.24 10.63
CA GLU A 153 -5.27 4.56 10.84
C GLU A 153 -4.73 5.56 9.81
N TYR A 154 -5.32 5.57 8.60
CA TYR A 154 -4.81 6.36 7.49
C TYR A 154 -5.89 7.32 6.96
N SER A 155 -5.48 8.55 6.66
CA SER A 155 -6.22 9.48 5.81
C SER A 155 -5.92 9.16 4.36
N SER A 156 -6.89 9.41 3.48
CA SER A 156 -6.73 9.16 2.05
C SER A 156 -7.26 10.30 1.20
N LEU A 157 -6.57 10.54 0.09
CA LEU A 157 -7.00 11.42 -1.00
C LEU A 157 -7.07 10.59 -2.29
N PRO A 158 -8.10 10.77 -3.14
CA PRO A 158 -8.21 10.04 -4.39
C PRO A 158 -7.11 10.52 -5.36
N TYR A 159 -6.22 9.60 -5.78
CA TYR A 159 -5.10 9.96 -6.66
C TYR A 159 -5.48 9.85 -8.13
N LYS A 160 -5.92 8.66 -8.57
CA LYS A 160 -6.39 8.38 -9.93
C LYS A 160 -7.50 7.35 -9.92
N GLN A 161 -8.29 7.33 -10.99
CA GLN A 161 -9.17 6.21 -11.33
C GLN A 161 -8.66 5.56 -12.60
N GLU A 162 -8.54 4.25 -12.61
CA GLU A 162 -8.05 3.48 -13.75
C GLU A 162 -8.97 2.34 -14.10
N ASP A 163 -9.09 2.08 -15.40
CA ASP A 163 -9.84 0.94 -15.91
C ASP A 163 -9.06 -0.35 -15.65
N PHE A 164 -9.71 -1.33 -15.04
CA PHE A 164 -9.19 -2.67 -14.83
C PHE A 164 -9.75 -3.59 -15.91
N VAL A 165 -8.88 -4.18 -16.72
CA VAL A 165 -9.25 -4.83 -17.97
C VAL A 165 -8.68 -6.25 -18.07
N ALA A 166 -9.37 -7.10 -18.84
CA ALA A 166 -8.82 -8.37 -19.32
C ALA A 166 -7.91 -8.11 -20.52
N VAL A 167 -6.76 -8.77 -20.57
CA VAL A 167 -5.71 -8.53 -21.56
C VAL A 167 -5.20 -9.85 -22.15
N GLY A 168 -4.91 -9.84 -23.45
CA GLY A 168 -4.29 -10.95 -24.16
C GLY A 168 -3.67 -10.51 -25.46
N SER A 169 -3.24 -11.47 -26.29
CA SER A 169 -2.82 -11.17 -27.66
C SER A 169 -3.99 -10.61 -28.49
N PRO A 170 -3.74 -9.85 -29.57
CA PRO A 170 -4.80 -9.33 -30.44
C PRO A 170 -5.73 -10.43 -31.00
N ILE A 171 -5.21 -11.65 -31.17
CA ILE A 171 -6.00 -12.81 -31.61
C ILE A 171 -7.01 -13.21 -30.53
N LYS A 172 -6.57 -13.30 -29.26
CA LYS A 172 -7.46 -13.62 -28.14
C LYS A 172 -8.47 -12.50 -27.90
N ALA A 173 -8.06 -11.25 -28.04
CA ALA A 173 -8.97 -10.12 -27.89
C ALA A 173 -10.13 -10.16 -28.91
N LYS A 174 -9.84 -10.52 -30.17
CA LYS A 174 -10.88 -10.73 -31.20
C LYS A 174 -11.75 -11.96 -30.92
N GLN A 175 -11.13 -13.05 -30.46
CA GLN A 175 -11.82 -14.31 -30.17
C GLN A 175 -12.88 -14.16 -29.06
N TYR A 176 -12.56 -13.37 -28.04
CA TYR A 176 -13.39 -13.21 -26.85
C TYR A 176 -14.14 -11.87 -26.78
N ALA A 177 -14.13 -11.07 -27.84
CA ALA A 177 -14.85 -9.80 -27.88
C ALA A 177 -16.34 -9.97 -27.60
N GLY A 178 -16.86 -9.24 -26.61
CA GLY A 178 -18.29 -9.27 -26.23
C GLY A 178 -18.75 -10.52 -25.48
N THR A 179 -17.82 -11.42 -25.12
CA THR A 179 -18.12 -12.59 -24.30
C THR A 179 -18.13 -12.24 -22.79
N SER A 180 -18.43 -13.21 -21.94
CA SER A 180 -18.40 -13.12 -20.48
C SER A 180 -17.07 -13.57 -19.93
N ILE A 181 -16.73 -13.16 -18.70
CA ILE A 181 -15.56 -13.67 -17.97
C ILE A 181 -15.61 -15.20 -17.84
N ARG A 182 -16.81 -15.80 -17.78
CA ARG A 182 -16.99 -17.26 -17.72
C ARG A 182 -16.43 -17.97 -18.96
N ASP A 183 -16.45 -17.31 -20.12
CA ASP A 183 -15.91 -17.86 -21.35
C ASP A 183 -14.37 -17.92 -21.33
N LEU A 184 -13.73 -17.10 -20.48
CA LEU A 184 -12.27 -17.08 -20.27
C LEU A 184 -11.77 -18.16 -19.32
N LEU A 185 -12.62 -18.84 -18.56
CA LEU A 185 -12.20 -19.84 -17.55
C LEU A 185 -11.44 -21.04 -18.14
N LYS A 186 -11.61 -21.30 -19.43
CA LYS A 186 -10.88 -22.34 -20.17
C LYS A 186 -9.47 -21.94 -20.58
N GLU A 187 -9.14 -20.66 -20.48
CA GLU A 187 -7.83 -20.15 -20.83
C GLU A 187 -6.83 -20.31 -19.69
N THR A 188 -5.54 -20.30 -20.04
CA THR A 188 -4.48 -20.12 -19.05
C THR A 188 -4.53 -18.68 -18.54
N VAL A 189 -4.76 -18.50 -17.25
CA VAL A 189 -4.70 -17.17 -16.61
C VAL A 189 -3.33 -16.95 -15.96
N PHE A 190 -2.70 -15.86 -16.30
CA PHE A 190 -1.48 -15.37 -15.64
C PHE A 190 -1.88 -14.41 -14.52
N LEU A 191 -1.53 -14.77 -13.30
CA LEU A 191 -1.89 -14.05 -12.08
C LEU A 191 -0.65 -13.41 -11.45
N ARG A 192 -0.86 -12.28 -10.80
CA ARG A 192 0.11 -11.73 -9.86
C ARG A 192 0.16 -12.58 -8.59
N GLU A 193 1.19 -12.37 -7.81
CA GLU A 193 1.41 -13.01 -6.51
C GLU A 193 0.32 -12.67 -5.48
N PRO A 194 0.07 -13.53 -4.47
CA PRO A 194 -0.82 -13.22 -3.37
C PRO A 194 -0.39 -11.95 -2.62
N GLY A 195 -1.35 -11.07 -2.33
CA GLY A 195 -1.10 -9.78 -1.69
C GLY A 195 -0.80 -8.64 -2.67
N SER A 196 -0.74 -8.90 -3.97
CA SER A 196 -0.80 -7.86 -5.01
C SER A 196 -2.19 -7.21 -5.03
N GLY A 197 -2.23 -5.87 -5.06
CA GLY A 197 -3.50 -5.14 -5.20
C GLY A 197 -4.25 -5.51 -6.47
N THR A 198 -3.54 -5.63 -7.59
CA THR A 198 -4.11 -6.05 -8.89
C THR A 198 -4.77 -7.43 -8.83
N ARG A 199 -4.16 -8.37 -8.08
CA ARG A 199 -4.74 -9.70 -7.87
C ARG A 199 -5.99 -9.64 -6.99
N ASN A 200 -5.95 -8.88 -5.91
CA ASN A 200 -7.11 -8.73 -5.02
C ASN A 200 -8.32 -8.16 -5.77
N ILE A 201 -8.10 -7.15 -6.65
CA ILE A 201 -9.18 -6.58 -7.48
C ILE A 201 -9.83 -7.65 -8.36
N LEU A 202 -9.03 -8.52 -8.96
CA LEU A 202 -9.57 -9.64 -9.75
C LEU A 202 -10.34 -10.64 -8.87
N GLU A 203 -9.78 -11.01 -7.72
CA GLU A 203 -10.39 -11.97 -6.79
C GLU A 203 -11.73 -11.44 -6.26
N ASP A 204 -11.79 -10.16 -5.85
CA ASP A 204 -13.03 -9.50 -5.39
C ASP A 204 -14.08 -9.48 -6.52
N TYR A 205 -13.68 -9.11 -7.74
CA TYR A 205 -14.58 -9.11 -8.88
C TYR A 205 -15.11 -10.53 -9.22
N LEU A 206 -14.24 -11.54 -9.19
CA LEU A 206 -14.67 -12.92 -9.42
C LEU A 206 -15.64 -13.40 -8.34
N GLU A 207 -15.42 -13.06 -7.07
CA GLU A 207 -16.30 -13.40 -5.97
C GLU A 207 -17.69 -12.77 -6.16
N GLU A 208 -17.78 -11.52 -6.60
CA GLU A 208 -19.05 -10.86 -6.95
C GLU A 208 -19.81 -11.58 -8.08
N GLN A 209 -19.08 -12.24 -8.99
CA GLN A 209 -19.67 -13.06 -10.07
C GLN A 209 -19.97 -14.52 -9.65
N GLY A 210 -19.72 -14.87 -8.38
CA GLY A 210 -19.82 -16.24 -7.87
C GLY A 210 -18.76 -17.17 -8.46
N LEU A 211 -17.58 -16.63 -8.74
CA LEU A 211 -16.41 -17.31 -9.28
C LEU A 211 -15.19 -17.13 -8.38
N SER A 212 -14.15 -17.85 -8.68
CA SER A 212 -12.84 -17.71 -8.04
C SER A 212 -11.72 -17.93 -9.04
N VAL A 213 -10.49 -17.56 -8.69
CA VAL A 213 -9.32 -17.88 -9.53
C VAL A 213 -9.11 -19.37 -9.71
N GLN A 214 -9.69 -20.21 -8.84
CA GLN A 214 -9.62 -21.67 -8.92
C GLN A 214 -10.45 -22.25 -10.07
N ASP A 215 -11.42 -21.49 -10.58
CA ASP A 215 -12.29 -21.93 -11.69
C ASP A 215 -11.60 -21.85 -13.05
N PHE A 216 -10.45 -21.15 -13.15
CA PHE A 216 -9.64 -21.19 -14.35
C PHE A 216 -8.95 -22.55 -14.49
N THR A 217 -9.02 -23.13 -15.72
CA THR A 217 -8.46 -24.45 -16.02
C THR A 217 -6.95 -24.51 -15.74
N THR A 218 -6.21 -23.49 -16.12
CA THR A 218 -4.76 -23.40 -15.88
C THR A 218 -4.42 -22.04 -15.28
N ARG A 219 -3.62 -22.05 -14.23
CA ARG A 219 -3.15 -20.86 -13.52
C ARG A 219 -1.64 -20.81 -13.48
N VAL A 220 -1.07 -19.68 -13.84
CA VAL A 220 0.36 -19.40 -13.73
C VAL A 220 0.54 -18.15 -12.87
N GLU A 221 1.30 -18.26 -11.79
CA GLU A 221 1.56 -17.16 -10.88
C GLU A 221 2.95 -16.57 -11.15
N LEU A 222 2.99 -15.26 -11.45
CA LEU A 222 4.22 -14.52 -11.73
C LEU A 222 4.17 -13.16 -10.99
N GLY A 223 5.18 -12.89 -10.15
CA GLY A 223 5.29 -11.64 -9.37
C GLY A 223 5.70 -10.40 -10.20
N ASN A 224 5.84 -10.51 -11.51
CA ASN A 224 6.30 -9.44 -12.39
C ASN A 224 5.38 -9.27 -13.59
N ILE A 225 4.82 -8.06 -13.75
CA ILE A 225 3.89 -7.75 -14.84
C ILE A 225 4.58 -7.79 -16.21
N GLY A 226 5.85 -7.42 -16.30
CA GLY A 226 6.62 -7.51 -17.54
C GLY A 226 6.75 -8.94 -18.03
N ALA A 227 7.03 -9.91 -17.12
CA ALA A 227 7.04 -11.33 -17.46
C ALA A 227 5.67 -11.82 -17.94
N ILE A 228 4.59 -11.39 -17.28
CA ILE A 228 3.22 -11.68 -17.71
C ILE A 228 3.00 -11.18 -19.14
N LYS A 229 3.32 -9.91 -19.44
CA LYS A 229 3.15 -9.32 -20.77
C LYS A 229 3.88 -10.12 -21.85
N TYR A 230 5.09 -10.63 -21.57
CA TYR A 230 5.82 -11.50 -22.50
C TYR A 230 5.04 -12.78 -22.85
N MET A 231 4.48 -13.46 -21.84
CA MET A 231 3.69 -14.67 -22.06
C MET A 231 2.42 -14.39 -22.87
N LEU A 232 1.79 -13.24 -22.62
CA LEU A 232 0.57 -12.84 -23.34
C LEU A 232 0.83 -12.52 -24.81
N ARG A 233 1.98 -11.92 -25.16
CA ARG A 233 2.38 -11.63 -26.55
C ARG A 233 2.48 -12.92 -27.38
N ASP A 234 3.01 -13.97 -26.79
CA ASP A 234 3.13 -15.29 -27.42
C ASP A 234 1.78 -16.03 -27.48
N GLY A 235 0.69 -15.42 -27.00
CA GLY A 235 -0.64 -16.01 -27.04
C GLY A 235 -0.86 -17.14 -26.04
N LEU A 236 0.03 -17.31 -25.03
CA LEU A 236 -0.01 -18.42 -24.08
C LEU A 236 -1.20 -18.36 -23.12
N GLY A 237 -1.88 -17.22 -23.01
CA GLY A 237 -3.03 -17.05 -22.12
C GLY A 237 -3.55 -15.63 -22.06
N ILE A 238 -4.17 -15.33 -20.93
CA ILE A 238 -4.78 -14.04 -20.62
C ILE A 238 -4.31 -13.56 -19.25
N SER A 239 -4.50 -12.28 -18.96
CA SER A 239 -4.32 -11.72 -17.64
C SER A 239 -5.30 -10.57 -17.38
N PHE A 240 -5.26 -10.00 -16.18
CA PHE A 240 -6.06 -8.86 -15.77
C PHE A 240 -5.15 -7.81 -15.13
N CYS A 241 -5.25 -6.58 -15.59
CA CYS A 241 -4.41 -5.48 -15.10
C CYS A 241 -5.07 -4.13 -15.37
N TYR A 242 -4.44 -3.05 -14.89
CA TYR A 242 -4.82 -1.71 -15.33
C TYR A 242 -4.52 -1.50 -16.80
N HIS A 243 -5.42 -0.83 -17.52
CA HIS A 243 -5.23 -0.51 -18.93
C HIS A 243 -3.92 0.26 -19.18
N ALA A 244 -3.57 1.18 -18.26
CA ALA A 244 -2.30 1.91 -18.32
C ALA A 244 -1.06 1.00 -18.42
N ALA A 245 -1.13 -0.23 -17.92
CA ALA A 245 0.00 -1.16 -17.94
C ALA A 245 0.33 -1.71 -19.33
N ILE A 246 -0.58 -1.61 -20.30
CA ILE A 246 -0.41 -2.17 -21.65
C ILE A 246 -0.44 -1.12 -22.77
N LEU A 247 -0.58 0.15 -22.47
CA LEU A 247 -0.72 1.22 -23.50
C LEU A 247 0.40 1.19 -24.54
N GLN A 248 1.64 0.89 -24.14
CA GLN A 248 2.76 0.81 -25.06
C GLN A 248 2.69 -0.42 -25.97
N GLU A 249 2.33 -1.57 -25.41
CA GLU A 249 2.16 -2.81 -26.16
C GLU A 249 0.93 -2.75 -27.07
N GLU A 250 -0.14 -2.11 -26.62
CA GLU A 250 -1.34 -1.88 -27.43
C GLU A 250 -1.03 -0.99 -28.63
N ALA A 251 -0.29 0.11 -28.44
CA ALA A 251 0.15 0.99 -29.52
C ALA A 251 1.03 0.28 -30.55
N ARG A 252 1.77 -0.78 -30.13
CA ARG A 252 2.59 -1.61 -31.03
C ARG A 252 1.81 -2.79 -31.64
N GLY A 253 0.56 -3.00 -31.23
CA GLY A 253 -0.24 -4.15 -31.67
C GLY A 253 0.22 -5.50 -31.09
N GLU A 254 0.98 -5.48 -30.00
CA GLU A 254 1.53 -6.68 -29.35
C GLU A 254 0.53 -7.29 -28.34
N LEU A 255 -0.22 -6.45 -27.66
CA LEU A 255 -1.30 -6.81 -26.72
C LEU A 255 -2.57 -6.02 -27.05
N ALA A 256 -3.69 -6.52 -26.55
CA ALA A 256 -4.97 -5.82 -26.68
C ALA A 256 -5.87 -6.10 -25.46
N VAL A 257 -6.75 -5.14 -25.15
CA VAL A 257 -7.84 -5.32 -24.22
C VAL A 257 -8.82 -6.35 -24.81
N ILE A 258 -9.24 -7.32 -24.00
CA ILE A 258 -10.33 -8.24 -24.31
C ILE A 258 -11.63 -7.57 -23.82
N PRO A 259 -12.48 -7.04 -24.72
CA PRO A 259 -13.67 -6.30 -24.31
C PRO A 259 -14.77 -7.27 -23.87
N LEU A 260 -14.80 -7.59 -22.59
CA LEU A 260 -15.83 -8.43 -21.99
C LEU A 260 -17.11 -7.60 -21.73
N ARG A 261 -18.29 -8.24 -21.90
CA ARG A 261 -19.58 -7.58 -21.68
C ARG A 261 -19.91 -7.33 -20.20
N ASP A 262 -19.26 -8.04 -19.29
CA ASP A 262 -19.50 -8.03 -17.85
C ASP A 262 -18.33 -7.49 -17.01
N LEU A 263 -17.22 -7.12 -17.62
CA LEU A 263 -16.08 -6.48 -16.92
C LEU A 263 -16.05 -4.98 -17.22
N HIS A 264 -16.65 -4.17 -16.37
CA HIS A 264 -16.65 -2.71 -16.40
C HIS A 264 -16.18 -2.18 -15.04
N LEU A 265 -14.93 -2.40 -14.72
CA LEU A 265 -14.37 -2.10 -13.41
C LEU A 265 -13.41 -0.91 -13.49
N LYS A 266 -13.76 0.17 -12.77
CA LYS A 266 -12.85 1.27 -12.47
C LYS A 266 -12.40 1.16 -11.04
N HIS A 267 -11.11 1.20 -10.83
CA HIS A 267 -10.53 1.11 -9.50
C HIS A 267 -9.86 2.43 -9.10
N SER A 268 -10.08 2.83 -7.84
CA SER A 268 -9.51 4.05 -7.28
C SER A 268 -8.14 3.78 -6.67
N ILE A 269 -7.16 4.55 -7.09
CA ILE A 269 -5.84 4.60 -6.50
C ILE A 269 -5.82 5.75 -5.50
N ASN A 270 -5.28 5.49 -4.33
CA ASN A 270 -5.35 6.42 -3.21
C ASN A 270 -3.95 6.85 -2.76
N PHE A 271 -3.78 8.14 -2.55
CA PHE A 271 -2.69 8.71 -1.78
C PHE A 271 -3.05 8.61 -0.30
N ILE A 272 -2.28 7.89 0.48
CA ILE A 272 -2.54 7.63 1.89
C ILE A 272 -1.39 8.10 2.77
N TYR A 273 -1.73 8.62 3.95
CA TYR A 273 -0.78 9.06 4.97
C TYR A 273 -1.36 8.83 6.36
N ARG A 274 -0.53 8.88 7.40
CA ARG A 274 -0.98 8.66 8.77
C ARG A 274 -2.03 9.66 9.20
N LYS A 275 -3.14 9.15 9.72
CA LYS A 275 -4.21 9.97 10.29
C LYS A 275 -3.72 10.65 11.58
N ASN A 276 -4.12 11.91 11.76
CA ASN A 276 -3.76 12.73 12.92
C ASN A 276 -2.25 13.04 13.07
N SER A 277 -1.44 12.92 12.01
CA SER A 277 -0.10 13.49 11.98
C SER A 277 -0.18 15.03 12.04
N ILE A 278 0.77 15.67 12.70
CA ILE A 278 0.87 17.14 12.69
C ILE A 278 1.31 17.69 11.33
N PHE A 279 1.81 16.83 10.43
CA PHE A 279 2.28 17.15 9.08
C PHE A 279 1.24 16.92 7.98
N GLN A 280 -0.04 16.80 8.33
CA GLN A 280 -1.11 16.49 7.34
C GLN A 280 -1.16 17.51 6.21
N GLU A 281 -0.96 18.79 6.50
CA GLU A 281 -1.00 19.85 5.47
C GLU A 281 0.17 19.71 4.50
N ASP A 282 1.36 19.35 4.97
CA ASP A 282 2.52 19.10 4.09
C ASP A 282 2.25 17.93 3.13
N TYR A 283 1.60 16.85 3.62
CA TYR A 283 1.23 15.72 2.76
C TYR A 283 0.16 16.10 1.73
N ARG A 284 -0.76 17.00 2.08
CA ARG A 284 -1.74 17.56 1.14
C ARG A 284 -1.08 18.44 0.08
N GLU A 285 -0.13 19.27 0.46
CA GLU A 285 0.65 20.06 -0.50
C GLU A 285 1.37 19.17 -1.50
N ILE A 286 2.08 18.14 -1.03
CA ILE A 286 2.76 17.16 -1.89
C ILE A 286 1.75 16.45 -2.81
N TYR A 287 0.58 16.07 -2.29
CA TYR A 287 -0.48 15.47 -3.10
C TYR A 287 -0.91 16.40 -4.24
N TYR A 288 -1.22 17.66 -3.95
CA TYR A 288 -1.63 18.61 -4.98
C TYR A 288 -0.51 18.86 -6.01
N GLU A 289 0.73 18.91 -5.57
CA GLU A 289 1.86 19.06 -6.46
C GLU A 289 2.09 17.83 -7.36
N LEU A 290 1.87 16.64 -6.88
CA LEU A 290 1.89 15.43 -7.69
C LEU A 290 0.73 15.37 -8.68
N CYS A 291 -0.48 15.78 -8.26
CA CYS A 291 -1.69 15.74 -9.09
C CYS A 291 -1.78 16.90 -10.10
N SER A 292 -1.05 18.01 -9.92
CA SER A 292 -1.16 19.20 -10.80
C SER A 292 -0.80 18.94 -12.26
N SER A 293 -0.16 17.83 -12.57
CA SER A 293 0.07 17.38 -13.94
C SER A 293 -1.18 16.77 -14.61
N CYS A 294 -2.24 16.45 -13.83
CA CYS A 294 -3.47 15.85 -14.36
C CYS A 294 -4.53 16.86 -14.79
N GLU A 295 -4.47 18.12 -14.32
CA GLU A 295 -5.46 19.17 -14.66
C GLU A 295 -5.18 19.90 -15.99
N SER A 296 -4.09 19.54 -16.68
CA SER A 296 -3.65 20.22 -17.92
C SER A 296 -3.91 19.40 -19.19
N LYS A 297 -4.88 18.47 -19.18
CA LYS A 297 -5.31 17.76 -20.40
C LYS A 297 -6.81 17.85 -20.61
#